data_2dda4bc32d2478cd1d3d5ffb3f685d30
#
_entry.id   2dda4bc32d2478cd1d3d5ffb3f685d30
#
_cell.length_a   1.000
_cell.length_b   1.000
_cell.length_c   1.000
_cell.angle_alpha   90.00
_cell.angle_beta   90.00
_cell.angle_gamma   90.00
#
_symmetry.space_group_name_H-M   'P 1'
#
loop_
_entity.id
_entity.type
_entity.pdbx_description
1 polymer ?
#
loop_
_entity_poly.entity_id
_entity_poly.type
_entity_poly.pdbx_seq_one_letter_code
_entity_poly.pdbx_strand_id
1 'polypeptide(L)'
;MSIKTIVVTGMLFLAGTIVSGQTSTNQVKEKNMEKLELVKEWDKVFPQSNKVVHEKVTFRNRYGITLAADMYIPKNAKGKLAAIAVSGPFGAVKEQSSGLYAQTLAERGFLTIAFDPSYTGESGGQPRYVASPDINTEDFCAAVDFLSTLDDVDPERIGILGICGWGGMALNAAAMDTRIKATVTSTMYDMSRVNANGYFDAMDADQRYELRRQLNAQRTLDAKKGTYELAGGVVDPLPDDAPQFVKDYYAYYKTPRGYHRRSLNLNGGWNTTSSLSFINMPLLAYSDEIKSAVLMIHGEKAHSRYFSEDAYKKLVGDNKELMIIPNANHTDLYDKTEVIPFDKITQFFRDNLK
;
A
#
# COMPACT_ATOMS: atom_id res chain seq x y z
N MET A 1 22.63 -1.20 49.93
CA MET A 1 22.32 0.04 49.19
C MET A 1 21.21 -0.29 48.19
N SER A 2 19.99 0.15 48.48
CA SER A 2 18.76 -0.28 47.82
C SER A 2 18.48 0.62 46.61
N ILE A 3 18.31 0.03 45.44
CA ILE A 3 17.89 0.73 44.20
C ILE A 3 16.36 0.87 44.24
N LYS A 4 15.88 2.10 44.36
CA LYS A 4 14.45 2.39 44.34
C LYS A 4 13.95 2.38 42.87
N THR A 5 13.02 1.46 42.63
CA THR A 5 12.21 1.38 41.41
C THR A 5 11.28 2.60 41.35
N ILE A 6 11.39 3.41 40.32
CA ILE A 6 10.42 4.47 40.00
C ILE A 6 9.33 3.84 39.14
N VAL A 7 8.16 3.62 39.70
CA VAL A 7 6.93 3.26 38.99
C VAL A 7 6.22 4.54 38.62
N VAL A 8 6.15 4.84 37.34
CA VAL A 8 5.27 5.92 36.83
C VAL A 8 3.89 5.31 36.63
N THR A 9 3.01 5.51 37.57
CA THR A 9 1.59 5.17 37.49
C THR A 9 0.83 6.37 36.97
N GLY A 10 0.29 6.26 35.79
CA GLY A 10 -0.54 7.30 35.19
C GLY A 10 -1.51 6.74 34.16
N MET A 11 -2.47 5.91 34.62
CA MET A 11 -3.68 5.61 33.85
C MET A 11 -4.88 5.79 34.76
N LEU A 12 -5.57 6.93 34.63
CA LEU A 12 -6.91 7.09 35.16
C LEU A 12 -7.89 6.35 34.28
N PHE A 13 -8.46 5.25 34.80
CA PHE A 13 -9.67 4.67 34.25
C PHE A 13 -10.87 5.39 34.84
N LEU A 14 -11.54 6.22 34.06
CA LEU A 14 -12.90 6.68 34.38
C LEU A 14 -13.89 5.61 33.90
N ALA A 15 -14.49 4.92 34.84
CA ALA A 15 -15.66 4.08 34.59
C ALA A 15 -16.87 5.00 34.29
N GLY A 16 -17.19 5.14 33.02
CA GLY A 16 -18.40 5.84 32.57
C GLY A 16 -19.54 4.85 32.41
N THR A 17 -20.64 5.12 33.07
CA THR A 17 -21.93 4.42 33.03
C THR A 17 -22.46 4.31 31.59
N ILE A 18 -22.80 3.08 31.18
CA ILE A 18 -23.46 2.78 29.93
C ILE A 18 -24.90 3.31 29.99
N VAL A 19 -25.17 4.35 29.21
CA VAL A 19 -26.53 4.75 28.87
C VAL A 19 -26.82 4.21 27.47
N SER A 20 -27.77 3.29 27.39
CA SER A 20 -28.27 2.72 26.15
C SER A 20 -28.98 3.77 25.29
N GLY A 21 -28.33 4.15 24.18
CA GLY A 21 -28.86 5.01 23.14
C GLY A 21 -28.54 4.41 21.76
N GLN A 22 -29.13 3.27 21.44
CA GLN A 22 -29.13 2.75 20.09
C GLN A 22 -30.20 3.52 19.27
N THR A 23 -29.79 4.47 18.40
CA THR A 23 -30.46 4.82 17.13
C THR A 23 -29.83 6.00 16.36
N SER A 24 -28.66 6.53 16.75
CA SER A 24 -28.08 7.70 16.03
C SER A 24 -26.71 7.51 15.40
N THR A 25 -26.10 6.33 15.51
CA THR A 25 -24.69 6.11 15.11
C THR A 25 -24.48 5.96 13.60
N ASN A 26 -25.45 5.49 12.84
CA ASN A 26 -25.28 5.34 11.38
C ASN A 26 -25.44 6.65 10.61
N GLN A 27 -26.32 7.55 11.05
CA GLN A 27 -26.51 8.85 10.38
C GLN A 27 -25.37 9.85 10.63
N VAL A 28 -24.60 9.71 11.71
CA VAL A 28 -23.45 10.58 12.01
C VAL A 28 -22.23 10.18 11.18
N LYS A 29 -22.11 8.89 10.81
CA LYS A 29 -21.00 8.39 9.98
C LYS A 29 -21.06 8.91 8.53
N GLU A 30 -22.23 9.01 7.92
CA GLU A 30 -22.37 9.51 6.54
C GLU A 30 -22.20 11.04 6.41
N LYS A 31 -22.52 11.80 7.46
CA LYS A 31 -22.56 13.27 7.40
C LYS A 31 -21.20 13.96 7.35
N ASN A 32 -20.09 13.24 7.59
CA ASN A 32 -18.74 13.80 7.69
C ASN A 32 -17.72 13.20 6.71
N MET A 33 -18.14 12.37 5.76
CA MET A 33 -17.23 11.89 4.72
C MET A 33 -17.10 12.94 3.61
N GLU A 34 -15.84 13.22 3.21
CA GLU A 34 -15.57 13.99 1.99
C GLU A 34 -16.24 13.29 0.80
N LYS A 35 -17.07 14.04 0.06
CA LYS A 35 -17.74 13.52 -1.12
C LYS A 35 -16.74 13.49 -2.28
N LEU A 36 -16.34 12.30 -2.69
CA LEU A 36 -15.44 12.10 -3.80
C LEU A 36 -16.19 12.03 -5.14
N GLU A 37 -15.57 12.55 -6.19
CA GLU A 37 -16.04 12.38 -7.56
C GLU A 37 -15.38 11.14 -8.17
N LEU A 38 -16.15 10.04 -8.24
CA LEU A 38 -15.66 8.76 -8.74
C LEU A 38 -16.04 8.59 -10.22
N VAL A 39 -15.07 8.18 -11.04
CA VAL A 39 -15.28 7.83 -12.45
C VAL A 39 -16.12 6.54 -12.52
N LYS A 40 -17.24 6.58 -13.25
CA LYS A 40 -18.17 5.44 -13.35
C LYS A 40 -17.80 4.47 -14.46
N GLU A 41 -17.16 4.97 -15.52
CA GLU A 41 -16.74 4.19 -16.68
C GLU A 41 -15.59 3.25 -16.30
N TRP A 42 -15.46 2.16 -17.08
CA TRP A 42 -14.32 1.26 -16.95
C TRP A 42 -13.08 1.90 -17.59
N ASP A 43 -12.27 2.59 -16.78
CA ASP A 43 -11.07 3.29 -17.22
C ASP A 43 -9.76 2.59 -16.77
N LYS A 44 -9.84 1.29 -16.51
CA LYS A 44 -8.71 0.48 -16.06
C LYS A 44 -7.84 0.01 -17.21
N VAL A 45 -6.55 -0.18 -16.95
CA VAL A 45 -5.56 -0.62 -17.97
C VAL A 45 -5.62 -2.14 -18.24
N PHE A 46 -6.60 -2.83 -17.69
CA PHE A 46 -6.85 -4.26 -17.88
C PHE A 46 -8.33 -4.50 -18.22
N PRO A 47 -8.66 -5.61 -18.89
CA PRO A 47 -10.04 -5.90 -19.29
C PRO A 47 -10.93 -6.23 -18.09
N GLN A 48 -12.19 -5.84 -18.19
CA GLN A 48 -13.20 -6.18 -17.19
C GLN A 48 -13.55 -7.67 -17.24
N SER A 49 -13.55 -8.31 -16.08
CA SER A 49 -13.96 -9.70 -15.94
C SER A 49 -15.48 -9.85 -15.87
N ASN A 50 -15.99 -10.87 -16.56
CA ASN A 50 -17.41 -11.26 -16.46
C ASN A 50 -17.70 -12.23 -15.29
N LYS A 51 -16.68 -12.66 -14.54
CA LYS A 51 -16.80 -13.59 -13.40
C LYS A 51 -17.07 -12.89 -12.07
N VAL A 52 -16.86 -11.60 -12.02
CA VAL A 52 -17.00 -10.79 -10.80
C VAL A 52 -18.02 -9.67 -10.97
N VAL A 53 -18.59 -9.21 -9.87
CA VAL A 53 -19.28 -7.94 -9.78
C VAL A 53 -18.24 -6.90 -9.39
N HIS A 54 -18.26 -5.74 -10.02
CA HIS A 54 -17.39 -4.61 -9.71
C HIS A 54 -18.22 -3.44 -9.20
N GLU A 55 -17.82 -2.86 -8.09
CA GLU A 55 -18.44 -1.69 -7.48
C GLU A 55 -17.37 -0.71 -7.01
N LYS A 56 -17.65 0.59 -7.10
CA LYS A 56 -16.84 1.61 -6.44
C LYS A 56 -17.33 1.85 -5.04
N VAL A 57 -16.42 1.82 -4.09
CA VAL A 57 -16.71 2.03 -2.67
C VAL A 57 -15.80 3.09 -2.09
N THR A 58 -16.22 3.67 -0.96
CA THR A 58 -15.41 4.63 -0.21
C THR A 58 -15.41 4.24 1.26
N PHE A 59 -14.29 4.46 1.92
CA PHE A 59 -14.15 4.29 3.36
C PHE A 59 -13.21 5.37 3.92
N ARG A 60 -13.13 5.48 5.23
CA ARG A 60 -12.38 6.56 5.88
C ARG A 60 -11.31 5.99 6.78
N ASN A 61 -10.09 6.54 6.70
CA ASN A 61 -9.04 6.21 7.65
C ASN A 61 -9.19 7.01 8.97
N ARG A 62 -8.43 6.63 10.00
CA ARG A 62 -8.49 7.30 11.32
C ARG A 62 -8.08 8.78 11.29
N TYR A 63 -7.37 9.22 10.25
CA TYR A 63 -7.01 10.63 10.05
C TYR A 63 -8.13 11.44 9.39
N GLY A 64 -9.24 10.80 9.07
CA GLY A 64 -10.41 11.46 8.49
C GLY A 64 -10.36 11.60 6.98
N ILE A 65 -9.39 10.99 6.31
CA ILE A 65 -9.28 11.02 4.85
C ILE A 65 -10.19 9.94 4.27
N THR A 66 -11.00 10.32 3.27
CA THR A 66 -11.85 9.38 2.54
C THR A 66 -11.05 8.73 1.43
N LEU A 67 -11.01 7.40 1.42
CA LEU A 67 -10.35 6.60 0.41
C LEU A 67 -11.34 6.08 -0.61
N ALA A 68 -10.93 6.05 -1.88
CA ALA A 68 -11.67 5.46 -2.98
C ALA A 68 -11.11 4.08 -3.33
N ALA A 69 -11.99 3.10 -3.51
CA ALA A 69 -11.60 1.76 -3.91
C ALA A 69 -12.53 1.17 -4.97
N ASP A 70 -11.97 0.24 -5.73
CA ASP A 70 -12.72 -0.69 -6.58
C ASP A 70 -12.88 -2.01 -5.81
N MET A 71 -14.12 -2.42 -5.56
CA MET A 71 -14.45 -3.68 -4.92
C MET A 71 -14.87 -4.71 -5.98
N TYR A 72 -14.33 -5.92 -5.85
CA TYR A 72 -14.62 -7.04 -6.75
C TYR A 72 -15.17 -8.21 -5.93
N ILE A 73 -16.37 -8.68 -6.30
CA ILE A 73 -17.11 -9.73 -5.61
C ILE A 73 -17.30 -10.91 -6.57
N PRO A 74 -16.93 -12.16 -6.20
CA PRO A 74 -17.21 -13.33 -7.03
C PRO A 74 -18.71 -13.50 -7.26
N LYS A 75 -19.16 -13.64 -8.53
CA LYS A 75 -20.61 -13.80 -8.84
C LYS A 75 -21.24 -15.04 -8.24
N ASN A 76 -20.47 -16.09 -8.00
CA ASN A 76 -20.96 -17.35 -7.46
C ASN A 76 -20.60 -17.55 -5.97
N ALA A 77 -20.38 -16.46 -5.25
CA ALA A 77 -20.06 -16.49 -3.83
C ALA A 77 -21.19 -17.15 -3.01
N LYS A 78 -20.79 -17.93 -2.00
CA LYS A 78 -21.71 -18.55 -1.03
C LYS A 78 -21.16 -18.33 0.37
N GLY A 79 -22.02 -17.84 1.27
CA GLY A 79 -21.66 -17.56 2.66
C GLY A 79 -20.65 -16.42 2.78
N LYS A 80 -20.04 -16.28 3.94
CA LYS A 80 -19.03 -15.25 4.20
C LYS A 80 -17.72 -15.58 3.51
N LEU A 81 -17.13 -14.59 2.88
CA LEU A 81 -15.89 -14.70 2.11
C LEU A 81 -14.68 -14.29 2.94
N ALA A 82 -13.55 -14.89 2.63
CA ALA A 82 -12.25 -14.29 2.96
C ALA A 82 -12.05 -13.05 2.07
N ALA A 83 -11.46 -11.98 2.64
CA ALA A 83 -11.29 -10.72 1.94
C ALA A 83 -9.82 -10.29 1.85
N ILE A 84 -9.48 -9.56 0.78
CA ILE A 84 -8.10 -9.11 0.51
C ILE A 84 -8.11 -7.63 0.10
N ALA A 85 -7.36 -6.79 0.81
CA ALA A 85 -7.10 -5.42 0.39
C ALA A 85 -5.79 -5.33 -0.38
N VAL A 86 -5.81 -4.66 -1.54
CA VAL A 86 -4.67 -4.55 -2.46
C VAL A 86 -4.34 -3.09 -2.72
N SER A 87 -3.04 -2.73 -2.69
CA SER A 87 -2.59 -1.40 -3.10
C SER A 87 -1.19 -1.42 -3.73
N GLY A 88 -0.86 -0.36 -4.46
CA GLY A 88 0.41 -0.17 -5.16
C GLY A 88 0.30 -0.38 -6.67
N PRO A 89 1.39 -0.19 -7.39
CA PRO A 89 2.71 0.32 -6.98
C PRO A 89 2.72 1.74 -6.43
N PHE A 90 3.87 2.16 -5.85
CA PHE A 90 4.04 3.53 -5.36
C PHE A 90 3.94 4.54 -6.51
N GLY A 91 2.98 5.47 -6.42
CA GLY A 91 2.67 6.41 -7.49
C GLY A 91 1.73 5.90 -8.58
N ALA A 92 1.30 4.64 -8.51
CA ALA A 92 0.21 4.10 -9.33
C ALA A 92 -1.17 4.41 -8.71
N VAL A 93 -2.21 4.07 -9.45
CA VAL A 93 -3.60 4.13 -9.01
C VAL A 93 -4.26 2.75 -9.11
N LYS A 94 -5.38 2.59 -8.42
CA LYS A 94 -6.15 1.32 -8.37
C LYS A 94 -6.61 0.78 -9.74
N GLU A 95 -6.64 1.63 -10.76
CA GLU A 95 -6.97 1.27 -12.12
C GLU A 95 -5.82 0.57 -12.87
N GLN A 96 -4.66 0.44 -12.22
CA GLN A 96 -3.45 -0.22 -12.76
C GLN A 96 -3.22 -1.59 -12.09
N SER A 97 -2.00 -1.90 -11.71
CA SER A 97 -1.58 -3.21 -11.19
C SER A 97 -2.43 -3.71 -10.01
N SER A 98 -2.71 -2.88 -9.01
CA SER A 98 -3.50 -3.32 -7.84
C SER A 98 -4.91 -3.77 -8.19
N GLY A 99 -5.56 -3.10 -9.14
CA GLY A 99 -6.89 -3.53 -9.63
C GLY A 99 -6.82 -4.85 -10.40
N LEU A 100 -5.79 -5.06 -11.21
CA LEU A 100 -5.57 -6.34 -11.90
C LEU A 100 -5.41 -7.49 -10.89
N TYR A 101 -4.59 -7.30 -9.86
CA TYR A 101 -4.42 -8.29 -8.80
C TYR A 101 -5.73 -8.55 -8.05
N ALA A 102 -6.44 -7.48 -7.66
CA ALA A 102 -7.72 -7.60 -6.95
C ALA A 102 -8.76 -8.35 -7.79
N GLN A 103 -8.96 -7.96 -9.06
CA GLN A 103 -9.89 -8.66 -9.95
C GLN A 103 -9.54 -10.14 -10.13
N THR A 104 -8.25 -10.44 -10.34
CA THR A 104 -7.78 -11.81 -10.56
C THR A 104 -7.97 -12.69 -9.31
N LEU A 105 -7.77 -12.15 -8.12
CA LEU A 105 -8.02 -12.86 -6.87
C LEU A 105 -9.53 -13.02 -6.59
N ALA A 106 -10.34 -12.05 -6.99
CA ALA A 106 -11.80 -12.17 -6.91
C ALA A 106 -12.36 -13.26 -7.83
N GLU A 107 -11.81 -13.41 -9.05
CA GLU A 107 -12.14 -14.55 -9.94
C GLU A 107 -11.84 -15.92 -9.31
N ARG A 108 -10.95 -15.94 -8.31
CA ARG A 108 -10.50 -17.13 -7.59
C ARG A 108 -11.21 -17.35 -6.26
N GLY A 109 -12.23 -16.52 -5.95
CA GLY A 109 -13.18 -16.73 -4.85
C GLY A 109 -12.99 -15.88 -3.61
N PHE A 110 -12.16 -14.82 -3.63
CA PHE A 110 -12.03 -13.85 -2.55
C PHE A 110 -12.91 -12.61 -2.82
N LEU A 111 -13.42 -11.96 -1.78
CA LEU A 111 -13.86 -10.58 -1.93
C LEU A 111 -12.62 -9.70 -1.87
N THR A 112 -12.44 -8.80 -2.83
CA THR A 112 -11.23 -7.99 -2.88
C THR A 112 -11.54 -6.52 -3.07
N ILE A 113 -10.67 -5.66 -2.54
CA ILE A 113 -10.65 -4.23 -2.87
C ILE A 113 -9.26 -3.83 -3.38
N ALA A 114 -9.23 -2.97 -4.40
CA ALA A 114 -8.06 -2.20 -4.78
C ALA A 114 -8.32 -0.74 -4.46
N PHE A 115 -7.49 -0.10 -3.62
CA PHE A 115 -7.72 1.28 -3.19
C PHE A 115 -6.63 2.23 -3.64
N ASP A 116 -7.02 3.48 -3.92
CA ASP A 116 -6.09 4.58 -4.04
C ASP A 116 -5.64 5.03 -2.64
N PRO A 117 -4.34 5.26 -2.44
CA PRO A 117 -3.86 5.81 -1.18
C PRO A 117 -4.40 7.20 -0.87
N SER A 118 -4.36 7.58 0.40
CA SER A 118 -4.57 8.97 0.82
C SER A 118 -3.79 9.94 -0.07
N TYR A 119 -4.39 11.06 -0.44
CA TYR A 119 -3.86 12.17 -1.23
C TYR A 119 -3.67 11.87 -2.74
N THR A 120 -4.02 10.69 -3.23
CA THR A 120 -3.74 10.27 -4.61
C THR A 120 -4.96 9.69 -5.31
N GLY A 121 -4.90 9.58 -6.64
CA GLY A 121 -5.97 9.01 -7.43
C GLY A 121 -7.32 9.68 -7.18
N GLU A 122 -8.35 8.88 -6.94
CA GLU A 122 -9.70 9.33 -6.57
C GLU A 122 -9.88 9.50 -5.05
N SER A 123 -8.91 9.07 -4.22
CA SER A 123 -8.95 9.29 -2.78
C SER A 123 -8.78 10.76 -2.40
N GLY A 124 -9.36 11.14 -1.28
CA GLY A 124 -9.31 12.50 -0.74
C GLY A 124 -7.98 12.86 -0.07
N GLY A 125 -8.03 13.94 0.68
CA GLY A 125 -6.91 14.49 1.44
C GLY A 125 -6.20 15.66 0.75
N GLN A 126 -5.76 16.61 1.58
CA GLN A 126 -5.03 17.81 1.17
C GLN A 126 -3.80 18.02 2.07
N PRO A 127 -2.70 18.55 1.52
CA PRO A 127 -2.48 18.82 0.09
C PRO A 127 -2.39 17.53 -0.72
N ARG A 128 -2.66 17.62 -2.03
CA ARG A 128 -2.56 16.45 -2.93
C ARG A 128 -1.11 15.97 -3.05
N TYR A 129 -0.95 14.69 -3.39
CA TYR A 129 0.33 14.06 -3.74
C TYR A 129 1.33 13.95 -2.58
N VAL A 130 0.84 13.95 -1.36
CA VAL A 130 1.64 13.62 -0.17
C VAL A 130 1.84 12.12 -0.08
N ALA A 131 3.04 11.69 0.30
CA ALA A 131 3.31 10.35 0.75
C ALA A 131 3.81 10.39 2.20
N SER A 132 3.31 9.46 3.02
CA SER A 132 3.67 9.38 4.43
C SER A 132 3.74 7.91 4.85
N PRO A 133 4.83 7.46 5.49
CA PRO A 133 4.93 6.08 5.97
C PRO A 133 3.83 5.73 6.97
N ASP A 134 3.43 6.66 7.82
CA ASP A 134 2.38 6.46 8.82
C ASP A 134 0.98 6.41 8.17
N ILE A 135 0.59 7.47 7.44
CA ILE A 135 -0.75 7.58 6.84
C ILE A 135 -0.98 6.49 5.80
N ASN A 136 0.03 6.18 4.98
CA ASN A 136 -0.14 5.15 3.95
C ASN A 136 -0.13 3.72 4.54
N THR A 137 0.54 3.48 5.66
CA THR A 137 0.35 2.22 6.42
C THR A 137 -1.07 2.14 6.98
N GLU A 138 -1.57 3.24 7.56
CA GLU A 138 -2.93 3.33 8.08
C GLU A 138 -3.99 3.09 7.00
N ASP A 139 -3.75 3.46 5.74
CA ASP A 139 -4.69 3.21 4.65
C ASP A 139 -4.99 1.70 4.49
N PHE A 140 -4.01 0.81 4.73
CA PHE A 140 -4.27 -0.64 4.81
C PHE A 140 -5.13 -1.02 6.02
N CYS A 141 -4.87 -0.46 7.20
CA CYS A 141 -5.65 -0.74 8.40
C CYS A 141 -7.11 -0.25 8.23
N ALA A 142 -7.31 0.91 7.61
CA ALA A 142 -8.63 1.41 7.27
C ALA A 142 -9.36 0.52 6.24
N ALA A 143 -8.62 -0.08 5.30
CA ALA A 143 -9.17 -1.08 4.40
C ALA A 143 -9.62 -2.35 5.14
N VAL A 144 -8.85 -2.79 6.14
CA VAL A 144 -9.25 -3.89 7.05
C VAL A 144 -10.48 -3.51 7.86
N ASP A 145 -10.56 -2.29 8.40
CA ASP A 145 -11.76 -1.78 9.09
C ASP A 145 -12.99 -1.89 8.20
N PHE A 146 -12.88 -1.37 6.97
CA PHE A 146 -13.97 -1.41 6.00
C PHE A 146 -14.41 -2.84 5.68
N LEU A 147 -13.47 -3.72 5.32
CA LEU A 147 -13.77 -5.12 4.99
C LEU A 147 -14.42 -5.84 6.18
N SER A 148 -13.99 -5.55 7.41
CA SER A 148 -14.55 -6.15 8.63
C SER A 148 -16.00 -5.73 8.90
N THR A 149 -16.50 -4.67 8.27
CA THR A 149 -17.88 -4.19 8.41
C THR A 149 -18.85 -4.75 7.40
N LEU A 150 -18.36 -5.47 6.37
CA LEU A 150 -19.20 -6.04 5.33
C LEU A 150 -19.87 -7.33 5.78
N ASP A 151 -21.17 -7.46 5.57
CA ASP A 151 -21.96 -8.64 5.97
C ASP A 151 -21.48 -9.93 5.27
N ASP A 152 -20.99 -9.81 4.04
CA ASP A 152 -20.51 -10.91 3.22
C ASP A 152 -19.06 -11.29 3.49
N VAL A 153 -18.36 -10.61 4.41
CA VAL A 153 -16.97 -10.87 4.78
C VAL A 153 -16.90 -11.55 6.15
N ASP A 154 -16.01 -12.53 6.26
CA ASP A 154 -15.60 -13.07 7.55
C ASP A 154 -14.43 -12.21 8.10
N PRO A 155 -14.64 -11.44 9.19
CA PRO A 155 -13.62 -10.54 9.72
C PRO A 155 -12.38 -11.27 10.27
N GLU A 156 -12.47 -12.57 10.54
CA GLU A 156 -11.31 -13.39 10.94
C GLU A 156 -10.50 -13.91 9.73
N ARG A 157 -10.90 -13.60 8.49
CA ARG A 157 -10.32 -14.10 7.27
C ARG A 157 -9.90 -12.97 6.32
N ILE A 158 -9.16 -11.99 6.84
CA ILE A 158 -8.70 -10.83 6.09
C ILE A 158 -7.20 -10.90 5.83
N GLY A 159 -6.82 -10.74 4.56
CA GLY A 159 -5.46 -10.60 4.09
C GLY A 159 -5.21 -9.27 3.39
N ILE A 160 -3.94 -8.95 3.18
CA ILE A 160 -3.52 -7.77 2.41
C ILE A 160 -2.47 -8.14 1.37
N LEU A 161 -2.40 -7.35 0.29
CA LEU A 161 -1.39 -7.49 -0.74
C LEU A 161 -0.83 -6.12 -1.12
N GLY A 162 0.49 -5.95 -0.98
CA GLY A 162 1.20 -4.73 -1.35
C GLY A 162 2.15 -4.94 -2.52
N ILE A 163 2.10 -4.05 -3.52
CA ILE A 163 2.93 -4.11 -4.73
C ILE A 163 3.96 -2.99 -4.71
N CYS A 164 5.22 -3.27 -5.02
CA CYS A 164 6.31 -2.29 -5.06
C CYS A 164 6.48 -1.58 -3.69
N GLY A 165 6.50 -0.26 -3.62
CA GLY A 165 6.58 0.49 -2.36
C GLY A 165 5.48 0.16 -1.36
N TRP A 166 4.31 -0.27 -1.83
CA TRP A 166 3.21 -0.73 -0.98
C TRP A 166 3.47 -2.10 -0.33
N GLY A 167 4.44 -2.85 -0.82
CA GLY A 167 4.91 -4.06 -0.14
C GLY A 167 5.54 -3.75 1.23
N GLY A 168 6.33 -2.69 1.33
CA GLY A 168 6.88 -2.21 2.61
C GLY A 168 5.79 -1.70 3.55
N MET A 169 4.79 -0.95 3.04
CA MET A 169 3.62 -0.52 3.81
C MET A 169 2.79 -1.72 4.31
N ALA A 170 2.61 -2.75 3.48
CA ALA A 170 1.88 -3.96 3.85
C ALA A 170 2.57 -4.72 4.99
N LEU A 171 3.91 -4.86 4.96
CA LEU A 171 4.66 -5.46 6.07
C LEU A 171 4.52 -4.64 7.35
N ASN A 172 4.59 -3.30 7.26
CA ASN A 172 4.38 -2.43 8.42
C ASN A 172 2.96 -2.54 8.96
N ALA A 173 1.94 -2.60 8.11
CA ALA A 173 0.56 -2.82 8.50
C ALA A 173 0.36 -4.19 9.18
N ALA A 174 1.00 -5.25 8.68
CA ALA A 174 0.95 -6.58 9.28
C ALA A 174 1.62 -6.64 10.66
N ALA A 175 2.65 -5.81 10.91
CA ALA A 175 3.26 -5.67 12.23
C ALA A 175 2.36 -4.90 13.22
N MET A 176 1.52 -3.97 12.71
CA MET A 176 0.70 -3.09 13.52
C MET A 176 -0.72 -3.63 13.76
N ASP A 177 -1.35 -4.22 12.73
CA ASP A 177 -2.75 -4.68 12.78
C ASP A 177 -2.84 -6.21 12.87
N THR A 178 -3.13 -6.73 14.04
CA THR A 178 -3.22 -8.17 14.32
C THR A 178 -4.42 -8.87 13.68
N ARG A 179 -5.36 -8.14 13.09
CA ARG A 179 -6.48 -8.69 12.32
C ARG A 179 -6.04 -9.18 10.94
N ILE A 180 -4.88 -8.73 10.46
CA ILE A 180 -4.30 -9.20 9.19
C ILE A 180 -3.73 -10.61 9.40
N LYS A 181 -4.36 -11.61 8.77
CA LYS A 181 -3.99 -13.03 8.94
C LYS A 181 -2.97 -13.51 7.90
N ALA A 182 -2.92 -12.86 6.75
CA ALA A 182 -2.01 -13.20 5.67
C ALA A 182 -1.59 -11.95 4.88
N THR A 183 -0.31 -11.83 4.59
CA THR A 183 0.26 -10.70 3.82
C THR A 183 1.04 -11.23 2.63
N VAL A 184 0.74 -10.71 1.43
CA VAL A 184 1.55 -10.94 0.24
C VAL A 184 2.23 -9.65 -0.16
N THR A 185 3.51 -9.71 -0.49
CA THR A 185 4.22 -8.60 -1.15
C THR A 185 4.70 -9.04 -2.52
N SER A 186 4.46 -8.21 -3.53
CA SER A 186 4.94 -8.42 -4.89
C SER A 186 5.96 -7.35 -5.24
N THR A 187 7.17 -7.75 -5.62
CA THR A 187 8.26 -6.86 -6.04
C THR A 187 8.48 -5.68 -5.07
N MET A 188 8.52 -5.98 -3.76
CA MET A 188 8.51 -5.03 -2.66
C MET A 188 9.69 -4.06 -2.68
N TYR A 189 9.40 -2.78 -2.32
CA TYR A 189 10.39 -1.79 -1.91
C TYR A 189 10.23 -1.43 -0.43
N ASP A 190 11.34 -1.27 0.26
CA ASP A 190 11.37 -0.50 1.50
C ASP A 190 11.56 0.98 1.16
N MET A 191 10.44 1.72 1.10
CA MET A 191 10.46 3.15 0.76
C MET A 191 11.23 3.99 1.78
N SER A 192 11.27 3.58 3.04
CA SER A 192 12.07 4.27 4.06
C SER A 192 13.57 4.07 3.82
N ARG A 193 14.00 2.84 3.54
CA ARG A 193 15.40 2.53 3.26
C ARG A 193 15.92 3.23 2.01
N VAL A 194 15.15 3.19 0.89
CA VAL A 194 15.62 3.82 -0.35
C VAL A 194 15.70 5.34 -0.23
N ASN A 195 14.78 5.98 0.51
CA ASN A 195 14.84 7.42 0.77
C ASN A 195 15.98 7.79 1.74
N ALA A 196 16.28 6.94 2.72
CA ALA A 196 17.32 7.20 3.71
C ALA A 196 18.72 6.87 3.22
N ASN A 197 18.87 5.79 2.47
CA ASN A 197 20.18 5.21 2.14
C ASN A 197 20.48 5.20 0.63
N GLY A 198 19.51 5.56 -0.23
CA GLY A 198 19.64 5.41 -1.67
C GLY A 198 19.55 3.96 -2.13
N TYR A 199 19.72 3.73 -3.42
CA TYR A 199 19.81 2.37 -3.97
C TYR A 199 21.10 1.70 -3.49
N PHE A 200 20.99 0.42 -3.09
CA PHE A 200 22.08 -0.41 -2.60
C PHE A 200 22.80 0.18 -1.38
N ASP A 201 22.08 1.02 -0.59
CA ASP A 201 22.60 1.73 0.59
C ASP A 201 23.85 2.59 0.27
N ALA A 202 23.87 3.19 -0.91
CA ALA A 202 25.01 3.98 -1.39
C ALA A 202 25.13 5.37 -0.73
N MET A 203 24.12 5.81 0.04
CA MET A 203 24.09 7.12 0.71
C MET A 203 24.57 6.97 2.16
N ASP A 204 25.64 7.68 2.50
CA ASP A 204 26.15 7.78 3.87
C ASP A 204 25.41 8.83 4.73
N ALA A 205 25.86 9.03 5.97
CA ALA A 205 25.23 9.95 6.92
C ALA A 205 25.36 11.42 6.50
N ASP A 206 26.50 11.81 5.90
CA ASP A 206 26.75 13.19 5.48
C ASP A 206 25.92 13.54 4.24
N GLN A 207 25.83 12.63 3.27
CA GLN A 207 24.97 12.76 2.11
C GLN A 207 23.48 12.83 2.51
N ARG A 208 23.08 12.04 3.49
CA ARG A 208 21.70 12.08 4.03
C ARG A 208 21.42 13.39 4.78
N TYR A 209 22.41 13.93 5.51
CA TYR A 209 22.28 15.26 6.14
C TYR A 209 22.09 16.35 5.08
N GLU A 210 22.91 16.31 4.01
CA GLU A 210 22.80 17.28 2.92
C GLU A 210 21.45 17.19 2.19
N LEU A 211 20.94 15.98 1.95
CA LEU A 211 19.60 15.78 1.41
C LEU A 211 18.52 16.41 2.31
N ARG A 212 18.61 16.19 3.63
CA ARG A 212 17.67 16.83 4.57
C ARG A 212 17.78 18.36 4.51
N ARG A 213 18.99 18.91 4.37
CA ARG A 213 19.21 20.36 4.24
C ARG A 213 18.50 20.93 3.00
N GLN A 214 18.61 20.24 1.85
CA GLN A 214 17.93 20.62 0.61
C GLN A 214 16.41 20.53 0.75
N LEU A 215 15.90 19.43 1.30
CA LEU A 215 14.46 19.23 1.53
C LEU A 215 13.89 20.28 2.52
N ASN A 216 14.64 20.66 3.56
CA ASN A 216 14.21 21.71 4.48
C ASN A 216 14.22 23.09 3.83
N ALA A 217 15.15 23.38 2.93
CA ALA A 217 15.13 24.60 2.12
C ALA A 217 13.87 24.62 1.22
N GLN A 218 13.52 23.49 0.59
CA GLN A 218 12.30 23.37 -0.20
C GLN A 218 11.04 23.59 0.66
N ARG A 219 10.97 23.04 1.87
CA ARG A 219 9.84 23.34 2.79
C ARG A 219 9.65 24.82 3.04
N THR A 220 10.76 25.58 3.17
CA THR A 220 10.69 27.02 3.35
C THR A 220 10.15 27.73 2.10
N LEU A 221 10.53 27.25 0.90
CA LEU A 221 10.00 27.79 -0.35
C LEU A 221 8.51 27.49 -0.49
N ASP A 222 8.09 26.26 -0.22
CA ASP A 222 6.69 25.82 -0.27
C ASP A 222 5.83 26.67 0.69
N ALA A 223 6.30 26.87 1.91
CA ALA A 223 5.60 27.69 2.90
C ALA A 223 5.46 29.17 2.44
N LYS A 224 6.49 29.73 1.79
CA LYS A 224 6.45 31.10 1.26
C LYS A 224 5.51 31.25 0.07
N LYS A 225 5.44 30.23 -0.80
CA LYS A 225 4.61 30.23 -2.02
C LYS A 225 3.16 29.80 -1.74
N GLY A 226 2.89 29.07 -0.68
CA GLY A 226 1.62 28.41 -0.41
C GLY A 226 1.32 27.25 -1.37
N THR A 227 2.36 26.69 -2.02
CA THR A 227 2.27 25.57 -2.98
C THR A 227 3.38 24.56 -2.68
N TYR A 228 3.25 23.35 -3.21
CA TYR A 228 4.18 22.27 -2.97
C TYR A 228 4.90 21.89 -4.26
N GLU A 229 6.23 21.78 -4.19
CA GLU A 229 7.06 21.31 -5.28
C GLU A 229 6.91 19.79 -5.43
N LEU A 230 6.78 19.33 -6.69
CA LEU A 230 6.69 17.90 -7.01
C LEU A 230 8.05 17.35 -7.42
N ALA A 231 8.35 16.14 -7.00
CA ALA A 231 9.64 15.49 -7.24
C ALA A 231 9.85 14.95 -8.66
N GLY A 232 8.84 15.06 -9.52
CA GLY A 232 8.83 14.40 -10.82
C GLY A 232 8.33 12.95 -10.72
N GLY A 233 7.90 12.43 -11.86
CA GLY A 233 7.49 11.03 -12.03
C GLY A 233 8.56 10.21 -12.74
N VAL A 234 8.12 9.23 -13.52
CA VAL A 234 9.00 8.51 -14.45
C VAL A 234 9.48 9.47 -15.53
N VAL A 235 10.80 9.45 -15.80
CA VAL A 235 11.44 10.35 -16.75
C VAL A 235 10.80 10.30 -18.14
N ASP A 236 10.65 11.47 -18.79
CA ASP A 236 10.13 11.61 -20.14
C ASP A 236 10.67 12.92 -20.75
N PRO A 237 11.40 12.91 -21.88
CA PRO A 237 11.72 11.73 -22.70
C PRO A 237 12.70 10.76 -22.02
N LEU A 238 12.65 9.49 -22.42
CA LEU A 238 13.57 8.46 -21.92
C LEU A 238 14.99 8.73 -22.46
N PRO A 239 16.03 8.90 -21.61
CA PRO A 239 17.40 9.02 -22.06
C PRO A 239 17.90 7.72 -22.74
N ASP A 240 18.72 7.85 -23.79
CA ASP A 240 19.27 6.71 -24.54
C ASP A 240 20.11 5.77 -23.65
N ASP A 241 20.88 6.35 -22.73
CA ASP A 241 21.76 5.67 -21.77
C ASP A 241 21.07 5.30 -20.45
N ALA A 242 19.74 5.43 -20.37
CA ALA A 242 19.00 5.13 -19.16
C ALA A 242 19.27 3.69 -18.68
N PRO A 243 19.45 3.46 -17.36
CA PRO A 243 19.54 2.12 -16.81
C PRO A 243 18.32 1.25 -17.15
N GLN A 244 18.49 -0.07 -17.23
CA GLN A 244 17.42 -0.98 -17.65
C GLN A 244 16.14 -0.81 -16.82
N PHE A 245 16.25 -0.67 -15.51
CA PHE A 245 15.06 -0.50 -14.66
C PHE A 245 14.29 0.80 -14.94
N VAL A 246 14.97 1.87 -15.37
CA VAL A 246 14.31 3.12 -15.80
C VAL A 246 13.56 2.89 -17.11
N LYS A 247 14.16 2.14 -18.06
CA LYS A 247 13.50 1.71 -19.29
C LYS A 247 12.25 0.85 -19.00
N ASP A 248 12.35 -0.05 -18.03
CA ASP A 248 11.23 -0.91 -17.61
C ASP A 248 10.08 -0.08 -17.01
N TYR A 249 10.36 0.91 -16.17
CA TYR A 249 9.35 1.83 -15.64
C TYR A 249 8.73 2.70 -16.73
N TYR A 250 9.55 3.23 -17.64
CA TYR A 250 9.04 3.98 -18.80
C TYR A 250 8.10 3.13 -19.64
N ALA A 251 8.51 1.90 -19.97
CA ALA A 251 7.70 0.96 -20.74
C ALA A 251 6.35 0.63 -20.09
N TYR A 252 6.26 0.65 -18.77
CA TYR A 252 4.98 0.47 -18.08
C TYR A 252 4.18 1.78 -18.02
N TYR A 253 4.73 2.85 -17.43
CA TYR A 253 3.96 4.05 -17.10
C TYR A 253 3.74 5.02 -18.25
N LYS A 254 4.64 5.04 -19.24
CA LYS A 254 4.61 6.02 -20.35
C LYS A 254 4.11 5.44 -21.67
N THR A 255 3.66 4.19 -21.69
CA THR A 255 3.09 3.51 -22.85
C THR A 255 1.70 2.98 -22.56
N PRO A 256 0.91 2.56 -23.57
CA PRO A 256 -0.43 1.98 -23.35
C PRO A 256 -0.45 0.73 -22.45
N ARG A 257 0.71 0.14 -22.16
CA ARG A 257 0.83 -1.04 -21.29
C ARG A 257 0.25 -0.80 -19.89
N GLY A 258 0.56 0.35 -19.28
CA GLY A 258 0.10 0.66 -17.93
C GLY A 258 -0.15 2.14 -17.70
N TYR A 259 -0.19 2.96 -18.77
CA TYR A 259 -0.50 4.37 -18.68
C TYR A 259 -1.87 4.61 -18.05
N HIS A 260 -1.93 5.45 -17.04
CA HIS A 260 -3.18 5.94 -16.50
C HIS A 260 -3.07 7.41 -16.08
N ARG A 261 -4.03 8.24 -16.54
CA ARG A 261 -3.99 9.72 -16.40
C ARG A 261 -3.91 10.21 -14.94
N ARG A 262 -4.39 9.43 -13.95
CA ARG A 262 -4.34 9.77 -12.53
C ARG A 262 -3.07 9.27 -11.82
N SER A 263 -2.25 8.46 -12.48
CA SER A 263 -1.00 7.98 -11.89
C SER A 263 0.00 9.10 -11.67
N LEU A 264 0.58 9.19 -10.46
CA LEU A 264 1.61 10.18 -10.12
C LEU A 264 2.90 9.95 -10.89
N ASN A 265 3.21 8.72 -11.25
CA ASN A 265 4.37 8.38 -12.07
C ASN A 265 4.31 9.00 -13.46
N LEU A 266 3.11 9.43 -13.90
CA LEU A 266 2.89 10.17 -15.13
C LEU A 266 2.85 11.68 -14.91
N ASN A 267 2.22 12.14 -13.80
CA ASN A 267 1.76 13.52 -13.59
C ASN A 267 2.69 14.36 -12.70
N GLY A 268 3.98 14.09 -12.67
CA GLY A 268 4.96 14.91 -11.93
C GLY A 268 5.31 14.40 -10.53
N GLY A 269 4.79 13.23 -10.14
CA GLY A 269 5.22 12.52 -8.93
C GLY A 269 4.69 13.09 -7.63
N TRP A 270 5.40 12.79 -6.56
CA TRP A 270 5.07 13.12 -5.18
C TRP A 270 5.53 14.51 -4.78
N ASN A 271 4.90 15.07 -3.75
CA ASN A 271 5.42 16.21 -3.03
C ASN A 271 6.86 15.92 -2.57
N THR A 272 7.80 16.72 -3.03
CA THR A 272 9.25 16.54 -2.82
C THR A 272 9.61 16.34 -1.35
N THR A 273 8.95 17.08 -0.45
CA THR A 273 9.25 17.04 0.99
C THR A 273 8.69 15.82 1.70
N SER A 274 7.89 14.98 1.03
CA SER A 274 7.43 13.69 1.56
C SER A 274 8.58 12.75 1.93
N SER A 275 9.73 12.85 1.24
CA SER A 275 10.93 12.06 1.53
C SER A 275 11.46 12.25 2.96
N LEU A 276 11.23 13.42 3.59
CA LEU A 276 11.67 13.67 4.98
C LEU A 276 11.08 12.68 5.98
N SER A 277 9.79 12.33 5.83
CA SER A 277 9.15 11.35 6.70
C SER A 277 9.73 9.96 6.51
N PHE A 278 9.91 9.53 5.26
CA PHE A 278 10.49 8.22 4.96
C PHE A 278 11.94 8.08 5.43
N ILE A 279 12.76 9.14 5.35
CA ILE A 279 14.15 9.12 5.85
C ILE A 279 14.20 8.83 7.36
N ASN A 280 13.22 9.28 8.14
CA ASN A 280 13.28 9.23 9.61
C ASN A 280 12.30 8.21 10.24
N MET A 281 11.47 7.53 9.44
CA MET A 281 10.45 6.59 9.92
C MET A 281 10.63 5.23 9.22
N PRO A 282 11.50 4.36 9.73
CA PRO A 282 11.79 3.06 9.10
C PRO A 282 10.56 2.15 9.17
N LEU A 283 10.03 1.76 8.00
CA LEU A 283 8.82 0.92 7.85
C LEU A 283 8.98 -0.48 8.45
N LEU A 284 10.18 -1.06 8.36
CA LEU A 284 10.42 -2.45 8.75
C LEU A 284 11.05 -2.57 10.14
N ALA A 285 10.82 -1.58 11.03
CA ALA A 285 11.41 -1.55 12.36
C ALA A 285 10.97 -2.72 13.25
N TYR A 286 9.72 -3.18 13.09
CA TYR A 286 9.11 -4.26 13.86
C TYR A 286 8.63 -5.42 12.98
N SER A 287 9.24 -5.61 11.81
CA SER A 287 8.87 -6.69 10.89
C SER A 287 9.15 -8.09 11.45
N ASP A 288 10.07 -8.22 12.39
CA ASP A 288 10.38 -9.45 13.13
C ASP A 288 9.29 -9.85 14.14
N GLU A 289 8.38 -8.93 14.47
CA GLU A 289 7.24 -9.19 15.36
C GLU A 289 5.98 -9.67 14.60
N ILE A 290 5.98 -9.70 13.27
CA ILE A 290 4.85 -10.17 12.46
C ILE A 290 4.60 -11.65 12.72
N LYS A 291 3.48 -11.98 13.37
CA LYS A 291 3.08 -13.38 13.65
C LYS A 291 2.24 -14.01 12.55
N SER A 292 1.51 -13.21 11.78
CA SER A 292 0.70 -13.69 10.66
C SER A 292 1.55 -14.21 9.50
N ALA A 293 0.94 -14.97 8.60
CA ALA A 293 1.65 -15.55 7.45
C ALA A 293 2.12 -14.47 6.46
N VAL A 294 3.33 -14.62 5.90
CA VAL A 294 3.88 -13.70 4.89
C VAL A 294 4.44 -14.46 3.71
N LEU A 295 4.01 -14.10 2.50
CA LEU A 295 4.60 -14.51 1.22
C LEU A 295 5.19 -13.30 0.52
N MET A 296 6.48 -13.33 0.28
CA MET A 296 7.19 -12.30 -0.48
C MET A 296 7.55 -12.84 -1.87
N ILE A 297 7.20 -12.10 -2.93
CA ILE A 297 7.44 -12.49 -4.32
C ILE A 297 8.29 -11.40 -4.98
N HIS A 298 9.39 -11.79 -5.65
CA HIS A 298 10.24 -10.83 -6.36
C HIS A 298 10.81 -11.42 -7.64
N GLY A 299 11.07 -10.57 -8.64
CA GLY A 299 11.71 -10.99 -9.87
C GLY A 299 13.22 -11.17 -9.70
N GLU A 300 13.79 -12.22 -10.29
CA GLU A 300 15.21 -12.53 -10.22
C GLU A 300 16.09 -11.39 -10.76
N LYS A 301 15.66 -10.76 -11.86
CA LYS A 301 16.38 -9.68 -12.55
C LYS A 301 15.98 -8.28 -12.07
N ALA A 302 15.08 -8.19 -11.09
CA ALA A 302 14.67 -6.91 -10.56
C ALA A 302 15.82 -6.25 -9.78
N HIS A 303 16.13 -4.99 -10.13
CA HIS A 303 17.16 -4.17 -9.44
C HIS A 303 16.83 -3.98 -7.94
N SER A 304 15.58 -4.15 -7.56
CA SER A 304 15.03 -3.98 -6.20
C SER A 304 14.95 -5.29 -5.40
N ARG A 305 15.42 -6.41 -5.94
CA ARG A 305 15.31 -7.74 -5.32
C ARG A 305 15.88 -7.79 -3.90
N TYR A 306 16.97 -7.09 -3.65
CA TYR A 306 17.63 -7.05 -2.34
C TYR A 306 16.70 -6.52 -1.22
N PHE A 307 15.71 -5.66 -1.52
CA PHE A 307 14.76 -5.22 -0.51
C PHE A 307 13.94 -6.38 0.06
N SER A 308 13.43 -7.25 -0.81
CA SER A 308 12.68 -8.44 -0.36
C SER A 308 13.58 -9.45 0.35
N GLU A 309 14.78 -9.71 -0.17
CA GLU A 309 15.72 -10.65 0.44
C GLU A 309 16.13 -10.22 1.85
N ASP A 310 16.43 -8.93 2.04
CA ASP A 310 16.85 -8.41 3.33
C ASP A 310 15.67 -8.24 4.31
N ALA A 311 14.47 -7.90 3.82
CA ALA A 311 13.28 -7.88 4.65
C ALA A 311 12.91 -9.30 5.12
N TYR A 312 12.96 -10.30 4.21
CA TYR A 312 12.70 -11.69 4.54
C TYR A 312 13.61 -12.23 5.65
N LYS A 313 14.90 -11.86 5.65
CA LYS A 313 15.85 -12.24 6.70
C LYS A 313 15.49 -11.73 8.09
N LYS A 314 14.69 -10.65 8.18
CA LYS A 314 14.22 -10.11 9.45
C LYS A 314 12.96 -10.81 9.97
N LEU A 315 12.17 -11.44 9.07
CA LEU A 315 10.94 -12.11 9.47
C LEU A 315 11.23 -13.36 10.31
N VAL A 316 10.43 -13.56 11.36
CA VAL A 316 10.57 -14.70 12.30
C VAL A 316 9.35 -15.61 12.20
N GLY A 317 9.57 -16.91 12.24
CA GLY A 317 8.54 -17.96 12.19
C GLY A 317 8.60 -18.81 10.94
N ASP A 318 7.90 -19.93 10.96
CA ASP A 318 7.87 -20.96 9.90
C ASP A 318 6.80 -20.71 8.81
N ASN A 319 5.94 -19.70 9.04
CA ASN A 319 4.90 -19.26 8.12
C ASN A 319 5.32 -18.08 7.23
N LYS A 320 6.61 -17.97 6.95
CA LYS A 320 7.22 -16.94 6.10
C LYS A 320 7.86 -17.59 4.88
N GLU A 321 7.58 -17.02 3.71
CA GLU A 321 8.07 -17.56 2.44
C GLU A 321 8.61 -16.45 1.54
N LEU A 322 9.73 -16.70 0.86
CA LEU A 322 10.27 -15.85 -0.20
C LEU A 322 10.30 -16.65 -1.51
N MET A 323 9.64 -16.15 -2.53
CA MET A 323 9.60 -16.73 -3.87
C MET A 323 10.27 -15.80 -4.88
N ILE A 324 11.33 -16.27 -5.52
CA ILE A 324 12.02 -15.54 -6.59
C ILE A 324 11.58 -16.10 -7.94
N ILE A 325 11.02 -15.23 -8.80
CA ILE A 325 10.54 -15.61 -10.13
C ILE A 325 11.69 -15.53 -11.12
N PRO A 326 12.10 -16.65 -11.72
CA PRO A 326 13.20 -16.70 -12.67
C PRO A 326 12.98 -15.74 -13.85
N ASN A 327 14.04 -15.06 -14.26
CA ASN A 327 14.08 -14.15 -15.40
C ASN A 327 13.16 -12.92 -15.35
N ALA A 328 12.30 -12.77 -14.35
CA ALA A 328 11.40 -11.63 -14.22
C ALA A 328 12.15 -10.37 -13.73
N ASN A 329 11.81 -9.22 -14.32
CA ASN A 329 12.21 -7.92 -13.81
C ASN A 329 11.15 -7.35 -12.83
N HIS A 330 11.35 -6.11 -12.36
CA HIS A 330 10.46 -5.49 -11.40
C HIS A 330 9.03 -5.30 -11.96
N THR A 331 8.89 -4.75 -13.17
CA THR A 331 7.60 -4.39 -13.76
C THR A 331 6.90 -5.57 -14.46
N ASP A 332 7.57 -6.70 -14.62
CA ASP A 332 6.91 -7.93 -15.10
C ASP A 332 5.86 -8.42 -14.10
N LEU A 333 6.08 -8.15 -12.81
CA LEU A 333 5.12 -8.46 -11.73
C LEU A 333 4.02 -7.39 -11.57
N TYR A 334 3.90 -6.43 -12.48
CA TYR A 334 2.81 -5.44 -12.44
C TYR A 334 1.58 -5.92 -13.22
N ASP A 335 1.78 -6.54 -14.39
CA ASP A 335 0.72 -6.81 -15.36
C ASP A 335 0.87 -8.10 -16.18
N LYS A 336 2.06 -8.73 -16.18
CA LYS A 336 2.26 -9.98 -16.93
C LYS A 336 1.66 -11.15 -16.18
N THR A 337 0.40 -11.45 -16.45
CA THR A 337 -0.37 -12.49 -15.75
C THR A 337 0.22 -13.90 -15.88
N GLU A 338 1.00 -14.16 -16.91
CA GLU A 338 1.75 -15.39 -17.13
C GLU A 338 3.03 -15.48 -16.29
N VAL A 339 3.52 -14.34 -15.78
CA VAL A 339 4.72 -14.24 -14.92
C VAL A 339 4.33 -14.15 -13.44
N ILE A 340 3.25 -13.44 -13.13
CA ILE A 340 2.73 -13.31 -11.78
C ILE A 340 2.22 -14.65 -11.29
N PRO A 341 2.74 -15.21 -10.17
CA PRO A 341 2.36 -16.55 -9.72
C PRO A 341 1.00 -16.56 -8.99
N PHE A 342 -0.07 -16.18 -9.70
CA PHE A 342 -1.41 -16.06 -9.11
C PHE A 342 -1.91 -17.35 -8.46
N ASP A 343 -1.52 -18.52 -8.96
CA ASP A 343 -1.91 -19.80 -8.35
C ASP A 343 -1.26 -19.98 -6.98
N LYS A 344 0.02 -19.63 -6.85
CA LYS A 344 0.73 -19.62 -5.56
C LYS A 344 0.13 -18.61 -4.59
N ILE A 345 -0.15 -17.38 -5.04
CA ILE A 345 -0.79 -16.33 -4.23
C ILE A 345 -2.16 -16.81 -3.74
N THR A 346 -2.96 -17.38 -4.63
CA THR A 346 -4.28 -17.94 -4.30
C THR A 346 -4.20 -19.03 -3.26
N GLN A 347 -3.29 -19.98 -3.46
CA GLN A 347 -3.10 -21.09 -2.52
C GLN A 347 -2.64 -20.60 -1.17
N PHE A 348 -1.69 -19.65 -1.12
CA PHE A 348 -1.20 -19.05 0.11
C PHE A 348 -2.34 -18.40 0.91
N PHE A 349 -3.19 -17.59 0.27
CA PHE A 349 -4.32 -16.98 0.95
C PHE A 349 -5.35 -18.02 1.42
N ARG A 350 -5.65 -19.05 0.60
CA ARG A 350 -6.55 -20.15 1.02
C ARG A 350 -6.06 -20.91 2.24
N ASP A 351 -4.76 -21.11 2.33
CA ASP A 351 -4.16 -21.86 3.45
C ASP A 351 -4.14 -21.06 4.75
N ASN A 352 -4.09 -19.74 4.66
CA ASN A 352 -3.91 -18.85 5.81
C ASN A 352 -5.14 -18.00 6.18
N LEU A 353 -6.20 -18.00 5.34
CA LEU A 353 -7.50 -17.35 5.58
C LEU A 353 -8.60 -18.40 5.77
N LYS A 354 -8.42 -19.31 6.74
CA LYS A 354 -9.36 -20.40 7.06
C LYS A 354 -10.34 -20.00 8.12
#